data_6e0f17160e1c1262583c859ac741f5e4
#
_entry.id   6e0f17160e1c1262583c859ac741f5e4
#
_cell.length_a   1.000
_cell.length_b   1.000
_cell.length_c   1.000
_cell.angle_alpha   90.00
_cell.angle_beta   90.00
_cell.angle_gamma   90.00
#
_symmetry.space_group_name_H-M   'P 1'
#
loop_
_entity.id
_entity.type
_entity.pdbx_description
1 polymer ?
#
loop_
_entity_poly.entity_id
_entity_poly.type
_entity_poly.pdbx_seq_one_letter_code
_entity_poly.pdbx_strand_id
1 'polypeptide(L)'
;HKEYRRQRQMCIRDRFGDILSDEASMVTGSIGMLSSASLNETKFGLYEPSHGSAPDIAGQDKANPIATILSAAMMLRFSLDMDKEADAVEAAVQKVLTEGYRTGDIMSEGCKLVGTKEMGDLIAAAL
;
A
#
# COMPACT_ATOMS: atom_id res chain seq x y z
N HIS A 1 -5.53 -0.51 27.56
CA HIS A 1 -4.68 0.15 26.55
C HIS A 1 -3.69 -0.81 25.88
N LYS A 2 -3.10 -1.74 26.64
CA LYS A 2 -2.20 -2.75 26.08
C LYS A 2 -2.91 -3.72 25.14
N GLU A 3 -4.12 -4.14 25.49
CA GLU A 3 -4.94 -5.02 24.65
C GLU A 3 -5.38 -4.33 23.37
N TYR A 4 -5.77 -3.05 23.45
CA TYR A 4 -6.15 -2.25 22.30
C TYR A 4 -4.97 -2.01 21.36
N ARG A 5 -3.75 -1.80 21.89
CA ARG A 5 -2.53 -1.71 21.08
C ARG A 5 -2.19 -3.03 20.40
N ARG A 6 -2.33 -4.15 21.11
CA ARG A 6 -2.13 -5.48 20.53
C ARG A 6 -3.12 -5.76 19.42
N GLN A 7 -4.39 -5.44 19.65
CA GLN A 7 -5.44 -5.62 18.66
C GLN A 7 -5.19 -4.76 17.41
N ARG A 8 -4.74 -3.52 17.58
CA ARG A 8 -4.36 -2.65 16.47
C ARG A 8 -3.16 -3.20 15.69
N GLN A 9 -2.13 -3.63 16.39
CA GLN A 9 -0.96 -4.25 15.76
C GLN A 9 -1.30 -5.54 15.04
N MET A 10 -2.17 -6.36 15.62
CA MET A 10 -2.67 -7.57 14.98
C MET A 10 -3.46 -7.24 13.72
N CYS A 11 -4.40 -6.31 13.78
CA CYS A 11 -5.18 -5.91 12.60
C CYS A 11 -4.29 -5.39 11.48
N ILE A 12 -3.31 -4.56 11.78
CA ILE A 12 -2.35 -4.05 10.82
C ILE A 12 -1.50 -5.21 10.26
N ARG A 13 -1.00 -6.05 11.14
CA ARG A 13 -0.13 -7.17 10.76
C ARG A 13 -0.87 -8.23 9.97
N ASP A 14 -2.09 -8.60 10.39
CA ASP A 14 -2.83 -9.68 9.74
C ASP A 14 -3.39 -9.25 8.38
N ARG A 15 -3.95 -8.04 8.29
CA ARG A 15 -4.54 -7.57 7.02
C ARG A 15 -3.50 -7.11 6.00
N PHE A 16 -2.49 -6.36 6.44
CA PHE A 16 -1.42 -5.91 5.55
C PHE A 16 -0.31 -6.94 5.40
N GLY A 17 -0.08 -7.74 6.43
CA GLY A 17 0.85 -8.85 6.37
C GLY A 17 0.44 -9.90 5.34
N ASP A 18 -0.85 -10.22 5.25
CA ASP A 18 -1.36 -11.18 4.28
C ASP A 18 -1.21 -10.66 2.86
N ILE A 19 -1.60 -9.40 2.58
CA ILE A 19 -1.42 -8.78 1.26
C ILE A 19 0.07 -8.68 0.92
N LEU A 20 0.89 -8.21 1.85
CA LEU A 20 2.32 -8.07 1.64
C LEU A 20 3.03 -9.42 1.53
N SER A 21 2.63 -10.45 2.30
CA SER A 21 3.25 -11.77 2.22
C SER A 21 2.91 -12.49 0.93
N ASP A 22 1.67 -12.39 0.44
CA ASP A 22 1.27 -12.98 -0.82
C ASP A 22 1.97 -12.31 -2.01
N GLU A 23 2.05 -10.98 -2.01
CA GLU A 23 2.74 -10.22 -3.05
C GLU A 23 4.26 -10.22 -2.86
N ALA A 24 4.76 -10.29 -1.62
CA ALA A 24 6.20 -10.39 -1.36
C ALA A 24 6.80 -11.71 -1.83
N SER A 25 6.00 -12.75 -1.95
CA SER A 25 6.44 -13.99 -2.62
C SER A 25 6.74 -13.76 -4.11
N MET A 26 6.10 -12.76 -4.71
CA MET A 26 6.24 -12.40 -6.13
C MET A 26 7.14 -11.17 -6.34
N VAL A 27 7.24 -10.28 -5.35
CA VAL A 27 7.87 -8.97 -5.46
C VAL A 27 8.71 -8.71 -4.20
N THR A 28 9.90 -9.26 -4.17
CA THR A 28 10.75 -9.23 -2.98
C THR A 28 11.19 -7.83 -2.56
N GLY A 29 10.80 -7.44 -1.35
CA GLY A 29 11.56 -6.53 -0.51
C GLY A 29 11.53 -5.05 -0.83
N SER A 30 10.62 -4.55 -1.70
CA SER A 30 10.57 -3.11 -1.92
C SER A 30 9.87 -2.38 -0.78
N ILE A 31 10.55 -1.40 -0.21
CA ILE A 31 9.98 -0.48 0.77
C ILE A 31 8.82 0.36 0.18
N GLY A 32 8.76 0.50 -1.15
CA GLY A 32 7.66 1.15 -1.87
C GLY A 32 6.31 0.46 -1.74
N MET A 33 6.28 -0.74 -1.17
CA MET A 33 5.05 -1.49 -0.89
C MET A 33 4.58 -1.36 0.56
N LEU A 34 5.37 -0.75 1.42
CA LEU A 34 5.10 -0.72 2.87
C LEU A 34 4.43 0.58 3.28
N SER A 35 3.34 0.44 4.03
CA SER A 35 2.64 1.54 4.66
C SER A 35 2.64 1.38 6.18
N SER A 36 2.47 2.48 6.89
CA SER A 36 2.40 2.47 8.35
C SER A 36 1.28 3.37 8.87
N ALA A 37 0.81 3.04 10.05
CA ALA A 37 -0.20 3.82 10.74
C ALA A 37 0.18 4.00 12.20
N SER A 38 0.10 5.24 12.67
CA SER A 38 0.23 5.60 14.08
C SER A 38 -1.14 6.06 14.57
N LEU A 39 -1.75 5.27 15.43
CA LEU A 39 -3.13 5.49 15.90
C LEU A 39 -3.13 5.91 17.36
N ASN A 40 -4.04 6.83 17.71
CA ASN A 40 -4.30 7.15 19.11
C ASN A 40 -5.49 6.33 19.64
N GLU A 41 -6.00 6.69 20.82
CA GLU A 41 -7.13 6.01 21.45
C GLU A 41 -8.48 6.33 20.79
N THR A 42 -8.52 7.35 19.95
CA THR A 42 -9.68 7.74 19.16
C THR A 42 -9.53 7.25 17.71
N LYS A 43 -10.30 7.79 16.79
CA LYS A 43 -10.17 7.48 15.36
C LYS A 43 -9.14 8.33 14.64
N PHE A 44 -8.44 9.20 15.36
CA PHE A 44 -7.37 9.99 14.77
C PHE A 44 -6.12 9.15 14.56
N GLY A 45 -5.49 9.30 13.39
CA GLY A 45 -4.28 8.57 13.07
C GLY A 45 -3.41 9.31 12.06
N LEU A 46 -2.13 8.97 12.07
CA LEU A 46 -1.18 9.37 11.04
C LEU A 46 -0.91 8.17 10.15
N TYR A 47 -1.10 8.34 8.86
CA TYR A 47 -0.94 7.29 7.86
C TYR A 47 0.11 7.74 6.85
N GLU A 48 1.13 6.95 6.64
CA GLU A 48 2.23 7.32 5.76
C GLU A 48 2.88 6.08 5.14
N PRO A 49 3.49 6.22 3.95
CA PRO A 49 4.38 5.18 3.46
C PRO A 49 5.61 5.09 4.37
N SER A 50 6.18 3.89 4.50
CA SER A 50 7.37 3.67 5.35
C SER A 50 8.66 4.16 4.71
N HIS A 51 8.64 4.49 3.41
CA HIS A 51 9.82 4.98 2.70
C HIS A 51 9.99 6.50 2.83
N GLY A 52 11.19 6.99 2.54
CA GLY A 52 11.50 8.41 2.48
C GLY A 52 11.06 9.09 1.17
N SER A 53 11.48 10.33 0.99
CA SER A 53 11.08 11.19 -0.13
C SER A 53 11.80 10.91 -1.46
N ALA A 54 12.89 10.13 -1.44
CA ALA A 54 13.67 9.76 -2.61
C ALA A 54 13.92 10.94 -3.58
N PRO A 55 14.61 12.00 -3.13
CA PRO A 55 14.77 13.23 -3.92
C PRO A 55 15.51 13.02 -5.25
N ASP A 56 16.32 11.98 -5.35
CA ASP A 56 17.09 11.61 -6.54
C ASP A 56 16.23 11.15 -7.72
N ILE A 57 15.00 10.68 -7.46
CA ILE A 57 14.05 10.28 -8.51
C ILE A 57 12.83 11.20 -8.59
N ALA A 58 12.79 12.25 -7.79
CA ALA A 58 11.68 13.20 -7.80
C ALA A 58 11.52 13.84 -9.19
N GLY A 59 10.28 13.93 -9.66
CA GLY A 59 9.97 14.49 -10.98
C GLY A 59 10.24 13.57 -12.17
N GLN A 60 10.70 12.35 -11.95
CA GLN A 60 11.04 11.40 -13.03
C GLN A 60 9.95 10.36 -13.31
N ASP A 61 8.83 10.42 -12.61
CA ASP A 61 7.71 9.47 -12.74
C ASP A 61 8.13 8.00 -12.52
N LYS A 62 9.02 7.76 -11.58
CA LYS A 62 9.59 6.43 -11.28
C LYS A 62 9.17 5.85 -9.95
N ALA A 63 8.74 6.68 -9.00
CA ALA A 63 8.40 6.24 -7.65
C ALA A 63 7.18 5.31 -7.66
N ASN A 64 7.21 4.31 -6.77
CA ASN A 64 6.09 3.41 -6.57
C ASN A 64 5.01 4.08 -5.70
N PRO A 65 3.78 4.32 -6.18
CA PRO A 65 2.75 4.98 -5.40
C PRO A 65 1.96 4.04 -4.49
N ILE A 66 2.21 2.74 -4.55
CA ILE A 66 1.38 1.73 -3.88
C ILE A 66 1.37 1.92 -2.36
N ALA A 67 2.51 2.19 -1.74
CA ALA A 67 2.57 2.43 -0.29
C ALA A 67 1.69 3.59 0.16
N THR A 68 1.67 4.69 -0.61
CA THR A 68 0.80 5.85 -0.34
C THR A 68 -0.67 5.50 -0.52
N ILE A 69 -1.01 4.74 -1.56
CA ILE A 69 -2.37 4.28 -1.82
C ILE A 69 -2.85 3.36 -0.69
N LEU A 70 -2.01 2.44 -0.23
CA LEU A 70 -2.32 1.56 0.89
C LEU A 70 -2.44 2.34 2.21
N SER A 71 -1.65 3.40 2.39
CA SER A 71 -1.81 4.31 3.54
C SER A 71 -3.18 4.97 3.54
N ALA A 72 -3.68 5.40 2.38
CA ALA A 72 -5.03 5.92 2.25
C ALA A 72 -6.09 4.86 2.58
N ALA A 73 -5.88 3.62 2.18
CA ALA A 73 -6.77 2.51 2.53
C ALA A 73 -6.81 2.27 4.05
N MET A 74 -5.66 2.37 4.72
CA MET A 74 -5.60 2.30 6.19
C MET A 74 -6.39 3.42 6.85
N MET A 75 -6.29 4.63 6.34
CA MET A 75 -7.08 5.77 6.84
C MET A 75 -8.57 5.53 6.70
N LEU A 76 -9.02 5.04 5.55
CA LEU A 76 -10.42 4.69 5.32
C LEU A 76 -10.90 3.66 6.33
N ARG A 77 -10.09 2.65 6.62
CA ARG A 77 -10.45 1.56 7.53
C ARG A 77 -10.46 1.97 8.99
N PHE A 78 -9.42 2.66 9.45
CA PHE A 78 -9.21 2.89 10.88
C PHE A 78 -9.76 4.23 11.39
N SER A 79 -9.77 5.26 10.57
CA SER A 79 -10.25 6.59 10.96
C SER A 79 -11.67 6.87 10.50
N LEU A 80 -12.07 6.38 9.33
CA LEU A 80 -13.33 6.75 8.69
C LEU A 80 -14.37 5.61 8.70
N ASP A 81 -14.04 4.45 9.25
CA ASP A 81 -14.92 3.25 9.30
C ASP A 81 -15.46 2.85 7.92
N MET A 82 -14.68 3.06 6.88
CA MET A 82 -15.04 2.74 5.50
C MET A 82 -14.34 1.45 5.05
N ASP A 83 -14.66 0.34 5.72
CA ASP A 83 -14.00 -0.96 5.48
C ASP A 83 -14.21 -1.47 4.04
N LYS A 84 -15.39 -1.27 3.49
CA LYS A 84 -15.69 -1.71 2.11
C LYS A 84 -14.85 -0.97 1.09
N GLU A 85 -14.72 0.34 1.27
CA GLU A 85 -13.92 1.20 0.40
C GLU A 85 -12.43 0.87 0.54
N ALA A 86 -11.97 0.63 1.77
CA ALA A 86 -10.59 0.19 2.02
C ALA A 86 -10.31 -1.16 1.35
N ASP A 87 -11.21 -2.12 1.48
CA ASP A 87 -11.09 -3.43 0.82
C ASP A 87 -11.06 -3.29 -0.70
N ALA A 88 -11.86 -2.38 -1.26
CA ALA A 88 -11.88 -2.10 -2.70
C ALA A 88 -10.53 -1.56 -3.19
N VAL A 89 -9.92 -0.64 -2.44
CA VAL A 89 -8.59 -0.10 -2.76
C VAL A 89 -7.52 -1.19 -2.72
N GLU A 90 -7.51 -2.00 -1.67
CA GLU A 90 -6.57 -3.11 -1.53
C GLU A 90 -6.74 -4.14 -2.67
N ALA A 91 -7.98 -4.48 -3.00
CA ALA A 91 -8.28 -5.40 -4.08
C ALA A 91 -7.86 -4.83 -5.44
N ALA A 92 -8.02 -3.53 -5.67
CA ALA A 92 -7.58 -2.86 -6.89
C ALA A 92 -6.05 -2.93 -7.05
N VAL A 93 -5.30 -2.68 -5.98
CA VAL A 93 -3.84 -2.82 -5.97
C VAL A 93 -3.44 -4.25 -6.33
N GLN A 94 -4.04 -5.22 -5.67
CA GLN A 94 -3.74 -6.64 -5.90
C GLN A 94 -4.07 -7.05 -7.33
N LYS A 95 -5.19 -6.58 -7.87
CA LYS A 95 -5.61 -6.86 -9.25
C LYS A 95 -4.57 -6.37 -10.26
N VAL A 96 -4.13 -5.12 -10.12
CA VAL A 96 -3.14 -4.52 -11.02
C VAL A 96 -1.82 -5.28 -10.95
N LEU A 97 -1.36 -5.65 -9.75
CA LEU A 97 -0.16 -6.46 -9.57
C LEU A 97 -0.30 -7.85 -10.19
N THR A 98 -1.46 -8.48 -10.03
CA THR A 98 -1.74 -9.81 -10.61
C THR A 98 -1.75 -9.75 -12.14
N GLU A 99 -2.20 -8.65 -12.72
CA GLU A 99 -2.17 -8.41 -14.17
C GLU A 99 -0.76 -8.19 -14.72
N GLY A 100 0.24 -8.07 -13.86
CA GLY A 100 1.65 -8.00 -14.27
C GLY A 100 2.21 -6.59 -14.41
N TYR A 101 1.53 -5.56 -13.96
CA TYR A 101 2.08 -4.19 -13.98
C TYR A 101 3.00 -3.98 -12.78
N ARG A 102 4.16 -3.38 -13.01
CA ARG A 102 5.18 -3.13 -11.98
C ARG A 102 5.85 -1.78 -12.19
N THR A 103 6.16 -1.12 -11.10
CA THR A 103 7.12 0.00 -11.10
C THR A 103 8.55 -0.54 -11.03
N GLY A 104 9.54 0.32 -11.29
CA GLY A 104 10.93 -0.12 -11.43
C GLY A 104 11.52 -0.81 -10.19
N ASP A 105 11.06 -0.43 -8.99
CA ASP A 105 11.53 -0.98 -7.72
C ASP A 105 11.05 -2.42 -7.46
N ILE A 106 9.95 -2.81 -8.07
CA ILE A 106 9.33 -4.14 -7.90
C ILE A 106 9.30 -4.93 -9.21
N MET A 107 10.05 -4.50 -10.20
CA MET A 107 10.07 -5.14 -11.51
C MET A 107 10.54 -6.59 -11.43
N SER A 108 9.86 -7.47 -12.13
CA SER A 108 10.23 -8.89 -12.24
C SER A 108 10.06 -9.35 -13.68
N GLU A 109 10.65 -10.49 -13.99
CA GLU A 109 10.60 -11.08 -15.33
C GLU A 109 9.15 -11.35 -15.77
N GLY A 110 8.84 -10.98 -17.00
CA GLY A 110 7.51 -11.15 -17.58
C GLY A 110 6.50 -10.09 -17.20
N CYS A 111 6.90 -9.08 -16.40
CA CYS A 111 6.02 -7.97 -15.99
C CYS A 111 6.24 -6.74 -16.85
N LYS A 112 5.21 -5.91 -16.93
CA LYS A 112 5.25 -4.65 -17.69
C LYS A 112 5.65 -3.49 -16.77
N LEU A 113 6.68 -2.76 -17.16
CA LEU A 113 7.13 -1.57 -16.44
C LEU A 113 6.16 -0.40 -16.69
N VAL A 114 5.73 0.24 -15.60
CA VAL A 114 4.90 1.45 -15.62
C VAL A 114 5.49 2.50 -14.70
N GLY A 115 5.16 3.76 -14.95
CA GLY A 115 5.55 4.88 -14.09
C GLY A 115 4.58 5.09 -12.93
N THR A 116 4.87 6.08 -12.10
CA THR A 116 4.06 6.46 -10.94
C THR A 116 2.63 6.79 -11.34
N LYS A 117 2.48 7.66 -12.34
CA LYS A 117 1.17 8.12 -12.82
C LYS A 117 0.36 6.97 -13.40
N GLU A 118 0.95 6.18 -14.29
CA GLU A 118 0.28 5.05 -14.94
C GLU A 118 -0.16 4.00 -13.91
N MET A 119 0.68 3.70 -12.94
CA MET A 119 0.32 2.77 -11.84
C MET A 119 -0.88 3.29 -11.07
N GLY A 120 -0.90 4.57 -10.70
CA GLY A 120 -2.04 5.20 -10.02
C GLY A 120 -3.31 5.16 -10.85
N ASP A 121 -3.22 5.47 -12.15
CA ASP A 121 -4.36 5.43 -13.06
C ASP A 121 -4.92 4.00 -13.23
N LEU A 122 -4.05 2.99 -13.32
CA LEU A 122 -4.46 1.59 -13.40
C LEU A 122 -5.19 1.13 -12.14
N ILE A 123 -4.71 1.51 -10.97
CA ILE A 123 -5.35 1.18 -9.70
C ILE A 123 -6.70 1.88 -9.58
N ALA A 124 -6.77 3.16 -9.96
CA ALA A 124 -8.04 3.91 -9.96
C ALA A 124 -9.07 3.29 -10.91
N ALA A 125 -8.65 2.83 -12.07
CA ALA A 125 -9.53 2.15 -13.03
C ALA A 125 -9.99 0.77 -12.56
N ALA A 126 -9.26 0.15 -11.64
CA ALA A 126 -9.59 -1.17 -11.09
C ALA A 126 -10.55 -1.10 -9.89
N LEU A 127 -10.85 0.09 -9.39
CA LEU A 127 -11.78 0.28 -8.26
C LEU A 127 -13.22 -0.09 -8.58
#